data_4f7e3e52657f36c7cc01f222f7e2d206
#
_entry.id   4f7e3e52657f36c7cc01f222f7e2d206
#
_cell.length_a   1.000
_cell.length_b   1.000
_cell.length_c   1.000
_cell.angle_alpha   90.00
_cell.angle_beta   90.00
_cell.angle_gamma   90.00
#
_symmetry.space_group_name_H-M   'P 1'
#
loop_
_entity.id
_entity.type
_entity.pdbx_description
1 polymer ?
#
loop_
_entity_poly.entity_id
_entity_poly.type
_entity_poly.pdbx_seq_one_letter_code
_entity_poly.pdbx_strand_id
1 'polypeptide(L)'
;MFCKNCGKENSDGSQVCKFCGQNLTSSVTENSVKPVVNTKKSKKPKILIISVIVILALLVGGGLFFMFRTTTPNIEQLKSDFISEVLKDEKYSISKFDVINETDGKNDNYNAIIDVTYDYDNVEYHRQYELFYKKYKEWVFADSSDYNEDTWEVKPTTAPSASDYTENCKSQLLKTIKYDKFEPVDSKTTVDLEAKTATFVYSVESKTDIRKISGEINFYYEFNDEKGEWVYKKFSYADSYNKKYDLMKTWTGSSKPYLSEKDTDEEVTFKFETTKCEGKSDKGEGSIQGVLTYNDEKHDLTGTISDTSNNLVTLVLYDKDEKIKFVMYIKSDGSTLADVDLNYNPNAVSYTHLRAHETRHD
;
A
#
# COMPACT_ATOMS: atom_id res chain seq x y z
N MET A 1 -12.22 -20.84 13.67
CA MET A 1 -11.07 -20.87 14.60
C MET A 1 -10.29 -19.57 14.53
N PHE A 2 -9.73 -19.10 15.65
CA PHE A 2 -8.93 -17.85 15.65
C PHE A 2 -7.43 -18.16 15.47
N CYS A 3 -6.75 -17.37 14.69
CA CYS A 3 -5.30 -17.45 14.51
C CYS A 3 -4.57 -16.94 15.76
N LYS A 4 -3.70 -17.78 16.35
CA LYS A 4 -2.93 -17.41 17.56
C LYS A 4 -1.90 -16.31 17.30
N ASN A 5 -1.52 -16.07 16.04
CA ASN A 5 -0.50 -15.09 15.68
C ASN A 5 -1.09 -13.69 15.41
N CYS A 6 -2.27 -13.59 14.76
CA CYS A 6 -2.85 -12.29 14.38
C CYS A 6 -4.26 -12.05 14.94
N GLY A 7 -4.80 -12.95 15.75
CA GLY A 7 -6.10 -12.83 16.39
C GLY A 7 -7.34 -12.89 15.47
N LYS A 8 -7.16 -12.97 14.15
CA LYS A 8 -8.28 -12.95 13.21
C LYS A 8 -8.93 -14.30 13.04
N GLU A 9 -10.24 -14.29 12.82
CA GLU A 9 -11.04 -15.49 12.63
C GLU A 9 -10.84 -16.10 11.24
N ASN A 10 -10.63 -17.41 11.19
CA ASN A 10 -10.50 -18.21 9.98
C ASN A 10 -11.57 -19.30 9.95
N SER A 11 -11.91 -19.77 8.77
CA SER A 11 -12.86 -20.87 8.60
C SER A 11 -12.35 -22.13 9.31
N ASP A 12 -13.27 -22.92 9.88
CA ASP A 12 -12.91 -24.16 10.52
C ASP A 12 -12.31 -25.13 9.50
N GLY A 13 -11.15 -25.73 9.86
CA GLY A 13 -10.39 -26.62 8.98
C GLY A 13 -9.32 -25.92 8.10
N SER A 14 -9.15 -24.62 8.19
CA SER A 14 -8.07 -23.92 7.49
C SER A 14 -6.70 -24.34 8.01
N GLN A 15 -5.81 -24.79 7.14
CA GLN A 15 -4.44 -25.20 7.50
C GLN A 15 -3.50 -23.99 7.68
N VAL A 16 -3.82 -22.88 7.02
CA VAL A 16 -3.02 -21.64 7.03
C VAL A 16 -3.95 -20.46 7.26
N CYS A 17 -3.53 -19.49 8.05
CA CYS A 17 -4.26 -18.25 8.27
C CYS A 17 -4.29 -17.42 7.01
N LYS A 18 -5.48 -17.10 6.50
CA LYS A 18 -5.66 -16.30 5.28
C LYS A 18 -5.23 -14.83 5.42
N PHE A 19 -4.96 -14.37 6.63
CA PHE A 19 -4.60 -12.97 6.90
C PHE A 19 -3.10 -12.77 7.13
N CYS A 20 -2.41 -13.74 7.75
CA CYS A 20 -0.98 -13.61 8.09
C CYS A 20 -0.11 -14.77 7.61
N GLY A 21 -0.67 -15.77 6.92
CA GLY A 21 0.08 -16.91 6.39
C GLY A 21 0.54 -17.95 7.45
N GLN A 22 0.23 -17.74 8.73
CA GLN A 22 0.65 -18.67 9.80
C GLN A 22 -0.07 -20.01 9.69
N ASN A 23 0.69 -21.10 9.88
CA ASN A 23 0.13 -22.46 9.91
C ASN A 23 -0.74 -22.67 11.17
N LEU A 24 -1.98 -23.12 11.00
CA LEU A 24 -2.99 -23.29 12.05
C LEU A 24 -3.10 -24.74 12.57
N THR A 25 -2.46 -25.69 11.91
CA THR A 25 -2.47 -27.10 12.30
C THR A 25 -1.32 -27.41 13.25
N SER A 26 -1.64 -27.55 14.53
CA SER A 26 -0.75 -28.18 15.51
C SER A 26 -1.12 -29.65 15.59
N SER A 27 -0.45 -30.52 14.88
CA SER A 27 -0.49 -31.97 15.15
C SER A 27 0.76 -32.38 15.90
N VAL A 28 0.53 -32.80 17.13
CA VAL A 28 1.44 -33.62 17.91
C VAL A 28 1.62 -34.96 17.20
N THR A 29 2.83 -35.32 16.85
CA THR A 29 3.21 -36.73 16.77
C THR A 29 4.71 -36.84 17.05
N GLU A 30 4.99 -37.45 18.20
CA GLU A 30 6.30 -38.04 18.48
C GLU A 30 6.63 -39.12 17.43
N ASN A 31 7.84 -39.13 16.92
CA ASN A 31 8.65 -40.35 16.92
C ASN A 31 10.11 -40.09 16.61
N SER A 32 10.91 -40.66 17.43
CA SER A 32 12.35 -40.73 17.46
C SER A 32 12.96 -41.30 16.17
N VAL A 33 14.06 -40.73 15.71
CA VAL A 33 15.24 -41.50 15.25
C VAL A 33 16.47 -40.55 15.34
N LYS A 34 17.46 -40.93 16.17
CA LYS A 34 18.86 -40.50 16.01
C LYS A 34 19.46 -41.34 14.88
N PRO A 35 20.54 -40.98 14.19
CA PRO A 35 21.77 -40.39 14.70
C PRO A 35 22.58 -39.48 13.74
N VAL A 36 23.72 -39.18 14.22
CA VAL A 36 25.05 -38.92 13.66
C VAL A 36 25.50 -37.48 13.61
N VAL A 37 26.39 -37.25 14.52
CA VAL A 37 27.30 -36.14 14.76
C VAL A 37 28.14 -35.81 13.51
N ASN A 38 28.18 -34.51 13.16
CA ASN A 38 29.45 -33.96 12.68
C ASN A 38 29.59 -32.50 13.14
N THR A 39 30.63 -32.32 13.93
CA THR A 39 31.00 -31.10 14.63
C THR A 39 31.62 -30.09 13.68
N LYS A 40 31.04 -28.88 13.57
CA LYS A 40 31.79 -27.64 13.32
C LYS A 40 31.37 -26.56 14.30
N LYS A 41 32.32 -26.22 15.15
CA LYS A 41 32.21 -25.15 16.16
C LYS A 41 31.96 -23.82 15.50
N SER A 42 30.79 -23.27 15.71
CA SER A 42 30.48 -21.83 15.51
C SER A 42 30.25 -21.20 16.87
N LYS A 43 31.05 -20.19 17.19
CA LYS A 43 30.98 -19.42 18.43
C LYS A 43 29.68 -18.60 18.43
N LYS A 44 28.70 -18.95 19.27
CA LYS A 44 27.53 -18.12 19.56
C LYS A 44 27.88 -17.10 20.65
N PRO A 45 27.42 -15.84 20.54
CA PRO A 45 27.61 -14.84 21.57
C PRO A 45 26.72 -15.15 22.79
N LYS A 46 27.35 -15.05 23.98
CA LYS A 46 26.74 -15.26 25.28
C LYS A 46 25.94 -14.03 25.71
N ILE A 47 24.72 -13.86 25.30
CA ILE A 47 23.84 -12.75 25.74
C ILE A 47 22.53 -13.24 26.41
N LEU A 48 22.36 -14.53 26.63
CA LEU A 48 21.09 -15.09 27.10
C LEU A 48 21.14 -15.73 28.49
N ILE A 49 22.10 -15.35 29.35
CA ILE A 49 22.21 -15.91 30.70
C ILE A 49 22.16 -14.84 31.82
N ILE A 50 22.14 -13.54 31.49
CA ILE A 50 22.16 -12.50 32.52
C ILE A 50 20.76 -12.22 33.09
N SER A 51 19.70 -12.41 32.33
CA SER A 51 18.31 -12.18 32.80
C SER A 51 17.79 -13.23 33.79
N VAL A 52 18.28 -14.46 33.77
CA VAL A 52 17.82 -15.53 34.70
C VAL A 52 18.54 -15.44 36.07
N ILE A 53 19.76 -14.91 36.11
CA ILE A 53 20.52 -14.80 37.37
C ILE A 53 20.02 -13.64 38.24
N VAL A 54 19.49 -12.58 37.64
CA VAL A 54 18.95 -11.43 38.40
C VAL A 54 17.64 -11.82 39.10
N ILE A 55 16.82 -12.66 38.50
CA ILE A 55 15.55 -13.13 39.08
C ILE A 55 15.78 -14.13 40.24
N LEU A 56 16.86 -14.93 40.18
CA LEU A 56 17.20 -15.86 41.25
C LEU A 56 17.90 -15.22 42.44
N ALA A 57 18.60 -14.12 42.25
CA ALA A 57 19.24 -13.37 43.35
C ALA A 57 18.21 -12.60 44.20
N LEU A 58 17.03 -12.25 43.68
CA LEU A 58 15.94 -11.62 44.39
C LEU A 58 15.13 -12.60 45.26
N LEU A 59 15.22 -13.89 45.02
CA LEU A 59 14.51 -14.93 45.79
C LEU A 59 15.30 -15.46 46.99
N VAL A 60 16.60 -15.28 47.06
CA VAL A 60 17.44 -15.80 48.14
C VAL A 60 17.83 -14.71 49.19
N GLY A 61 17.67 -13.43 48.86
CA GLY A 61 17.92 -12.30 49.74
C GLY A 61 16.77 -11.86 50.65
N GLY A 62 15.68 -12.62 50.72
CA GLY A 62 14.40 -12.22 51.31
C GLY A 62 14.36 -12.11 52.85
N GLY A 63 15.49 -11.96 53.54
CA GLY A 63 15.52 -11.92 55.04
C GLY A 63 15.94 -10.59 55.69
N LEU A 64 16.38 -9.59 54.95
CA LEU A 64 16.93 -8.37 55.54
C LEU A 64 16.40 -7.03 54.96
N PHE A 65 15.32 -7.05 54.19
CA PHE A 65 14.79 -5.83 53.53
C PHE A 65 13.56 -5.21 54.28
N PHE A 66 13.39 -5.46 55.57
CA PHE A 66 12.24 -4.94 56.30
C PHE A 66 12.49 -3.64 57.04
N MET A 67 13.38 -2.74 56.60
CA MET A 67 13.59 -1.47 57.29
C MET A 67 13.75 -0.20 56.42
N PHE A 68 13.37 -0.19 55.19
CA PHE A 68 13.20 1.11 54.50
C PHE A 68 11.80 1.15 53.89
N ARG A 69 10.81 1.60 54.68
CA ARG A 69 9.54 2.09 54.15
C ARG A 69 9.89 3.35 53.31
N THR A 70 10.11 3.16 52.02
CA THR A 70 10.13 4.31 51.13
C THR A 70 8.77 4.97 51.19
N THR A 71 8.74 6.28 51.43
CA THR A 71 7.51 7.06 51.56
C THR A 71 6.77 7.19 50.23
N THR A 72 7.44 6.95 49.10
CA THR A 72 6.94 7.03 47.73
C THR A 72 7.50 5.88 46.88
N PRO A 73 6.88 5.55 45.72
CA PRO A 73 7.45 4.63 44.76
C PRO A 73 8.85 5.05 44.30
N ASN A 74 9.75 4.11 44.16
CA ASN A 74 11.07 4.42 43.61
C ASN A 74 11.07 4.38 42.07
N ILE A 75 12.11 4.93 41.44
CA ILE A 75 12.21 5.04 39.98
C ILE A 75 12.15 3.68 39.28
N GLU A 76 12.68 2.62 39.89
CA GLU A 76 12.61 1.26 39.31
C GLU A 76 11.19 0.70 39.31
N GLN A 77 10.41 0.98 40.36
CA GLN A 77 9.00 0.65 40.39
C GLN A 77 8.22 1.42 39.35
N LEU A 78 8.40 2.76 39.28
CA LEU A 78 7.75 3.62 38.28
C LEU A 78 8.01 3.10 36.84
N LYS A 79 9.26 2.77 36.54
CA LYS A 79 9.65 2.25 35.23
C LYS A 79 9.07 0.87 34.95
N SER A 80 9.06 -0.03 35.94
CA SER A 80 8.49 -1.36 35.81
C SER A 80 6.98 -1.31 35.56
N ASP A 81 6.28 -0.48 36.33
CA ASP A 81 4.84 -0.32 36.22
C ASP A 81 4.47 0.37 34.88
N PHE A 82 5.27 1.36 34.43
CA PHE A 82 5.08 1.97 33.14
C PHE A 82 5.18 0.96 31.99
N ILE A 83 6.17 0.07 32.02
CA ILE A 83 6.34 -0.98 31.00
C ILE A 83 5.15 -1.95 31.02
N SER A 84 4.76 -2.43 32.19
CA SER A 84 3.74 -3.49 32.33
C SER A 84 2.32 -2.98 32.16
N GLU A 85 2.01 -1.77 32.64
CA GLU A 85 0.65 -1.26 32.74
C GLU A 85 0.30 -0.24 31.65
N VAL A 86 1.29 0.54 31.16
CA VAL A 86 1.08 1.56 30.14
C VAL A 86 1.44 1.05 28.77
N LEU A 87 2.68 0.60 28.57
CA LEU A 87 3.13 0.11 27.24
C LEU A 87 2.55 -1.26 26.91
N LYS A 88 2.41 -2.17 27.89
CA LYS A 88 1.79 -3.51 27.77
C LYS A 88 2.41 -4.44 26.73
N ASP A 89 3.59 -4.13 26.22
CA ASP A 89 4.31 -4.95 25.23
C ASP A 89 5.81 -4.95 25.56
N GLU A 90 6.42 -6.13 25.60
CA GLU A 90 7.85 -6.33 25.89
C GLU A 90 8.77 -5.88 24.74
N LYS A 91 8.21 -5.56 23.58
CA LYS A 91 8.97 -5.11 22.41
C LYS A 91 9.45 -3.67 22.51
N TYR A 92 8.90 -2.88 23.43
CA TYR A 92 9.35 -1.52 23.65
C TYR A 92 10.73 -1.50 24.29
N SER A 93 11.62 -0.66 23.77
CA SER A 93 12.96 -0.41 24.33
C SER A 93 13.03 1.00 24.88
N ILE A 94 13.09 1.15 26.21
CA ILE A 94 13.20 2.46 26.85
C ILE A 94 14.66 2.90 26.84
N SER A 95 14.96 4.00 26.16
CA SER A 95 16.26 4.64 26.08
C SER A 95 16.45 5.74 27.14
N LYS A 96 15.36 6.41 27.54
CA LYS A 96 15.36 7.46 28.57
C LYS A 96 14.11 7.32 29.45
N PHE A 97 14.27 7.53 30.77
CA PHE A 97 13.18 7.55 31.73
C PHE A 97 13.52 8.49 32.86
N ASP A 98 12.95 9.68 32.88
CA ASP A 98 13.17 10.71 33.87
C ASP A 98 11.86 11.04 34.60
N VAL A 99 11.95 11.21 35.93
CA VAL A 99 10.86 11.77 36.73
C VAL A 99 11.08 13.28 36.79
N ILE A 100 10.20 14.02 36.11
CA ILE A 100 10.33 15.49 36.01
C ILE A 100 9.55 16.25 37.05
N ASN A 101 8.54 15.63 37.64
CA ASN A 101 7.77 16.17 38.77
C ASN A 101 7.14 15.03 39.56
N GLU A 102 6.92 15.26 40.87
CA GLU A 102 6.25 14.28 41.72
C GLU A 102 5.52 14.98 42.88
N THR A 103 4.48 14.34 43.42
CA THR A 103 3.78 14.77 44.63
C THR A 103 4.42 14.14 45.87
N ASP A 104 4.13 14.68 47.04
CA ASP A 104 4.72 14.24 48.30
C ASP A 104 4.05 12.99 48.91
N GLY A 105 3.15 12.31 48.21
CA GLY A 105 2.51 11.09 48.67
C GLY A 105 1.54 11.26 49.86
N LYS A 106 1.04 12.47 50.10
CA LYS A 106 0.04 12.70 51.14
C LYS A 106 -1.30 12.08 50.81
N ASN A 107 -2.06 11.72 51.85
CA ASN A 107 -3.40 11.13 51.74
C ASN A 107 -3.43 9.82 50.94
N ASP A 108 -2.39 9.01 51.00
CA ASP A 108 -2.27 7.72 50.33
C ASP A 108 -2.37 7.82 48.81
N ASN A 109 -2.11 8.98 48.21
CA ASN A 109 -2.01 9.20 46.77
C ASN A 109 -0.62 9.78 46.44
N TYR A 110 -0.06 9.27 45.34
CA TYR A 110 1.19 9.76 44.78
C TYR A 110 1.06 9.86 43.28
N ASN A 111 1.50 10.95 42.69
CA ASN A 111 1.57 11.14 41.27
C ASN A 111 3.01 11.47 40.87
N ALA A 112 3.44 10.86 39.75
CA ALA A 112 4.72 11.16 39.13
C ALA A 112 4.53 11.57 37.69
N ILE A 113 5.09 12.69 37.27
CA ILE A 113 5.17 13.04 35.85
C ILE A 113 6.53 12.56 35.37
N ILE A 114 6.47 11.72 34.37
CA ILE A 114 7.65 11.10 33.73
C ILE A 114 7.85 11.63 32.30
N ASP A 115 9.11 11.76 31.91
CA ASP A 115 9.56 12.09 30.55
C ASP A 115 10.30 10.88 30.00
N VAL A 116 9.73 10.26 28.97
CA VAL A 116 10.17 8.95 28.48
C VAL A 116 10.48 8.98 27.00
N THR A 117 11.64 8.41 26.62
CA THR A 117 11.95 8.09 25.24
C THR A 117 12.03 6.57 25.08
N TYR A 118 11.29 6.03 24.12
CA TYR A 118 11.26 4.61 23.85
C TYR A 118 11.13 4.32 22.36
N ASP A 119 11.66 3.17 21.93
CA ASP A 119 11.61 2.70 20.57
C ASP A 119 10.59 1.57 20.44
N TYR A 120 9.83 1.59 19.36
CA TYR A 120 8.94 0.52 18.94
C TYR A 120 8.84 0.47 17.42
N ASP A 121 9.10 -0.69 16.83
CA ASP A 121 8.96 -0.96 15.38
C ASP A 121 9.62 0.10 14.47
N ASN A 122 10.87 0.46 14.77
CA ASN A 122 11.66 1.47 14.06
C ASN A 122 11.14 2.91 14.19
N VAL A 123 10.41 3.19 15.25
CA VAL A 123 9.93 4.52 15.59
C VAL A 123 10.36 4.86 17.01
N GLU A 124 10.98 6.03 17.19
CA GLU A 124 11.28 6.62 18.49
C GLU A 124 10.11 7.50 18.90
N TYR A 125 9.65 7.30 20.12
CA TYR A 125 8.61 8.09 20.78
C TYR A 125 9.22 8.81 21.96
N HIS A 126 9.09 10.13 22.00
CA HIS A 126 9.36 10.95 23.15
C HIS A 126 8.04 11.51 23.68
N ARG A 127 7.64 11.13 24.89
CA ARG A 127 6.35 11.46 25.48
C ARG A 127 6.45 11.69 26.96
N GLN A 128 5.48 12.44 27.50
CA GLN A 128 5.32 12.64 28.91
C GLN A 128 4.02 12.02 29.39
N TYR A 129 4.08 11.40 30.57
CA TYR A 129 2.91 10.74 31.19
C TYR A 129 2.82 11.15 32.65
N GLU A 130 1.62 11.23 33.19
CA GLU A 130 1.36 11.28 34.60
C GLU A 130 0.93 9.90 35.10
N LEU A 131 1.66 9.36 36.05
CA LEU A 131 1.40 8.05 36.67
C LEU A 131 0.76 8.27 38.04
N PHE A 132 -0.34 7.59 38.31
CA PHE A 132 -1.11 7.69 39.55
C PHE A 132 -0.96 6.44 40.40
N TYR A 133 -0.67 6.61 41.67
CA TYR A 133 -0.50 5.53 42.63
C TYR A 133 -1.40 5.72 43.86
N LYS A 134 -1.87 4.60 44.41
CA LYS A 134 -2.57 4.53 45.69
C LYS A 134 -1.81 3.68 46.67
N LYS A 135 -1.78 4.12 47.95
CA LYS A 135 -1.15 3.38 49.03
C LYS A 135 -2.17 2.47 49.71
N TYR A 136 -1.84 1.22 49.78
CA TYR A 136 -2.50 0.24 50.64
C TYR A 136 -1.53 -0.25 51.71
N LYS A 137 -0.95 -1.42 51.60
CA LYS A 137 0.25 -1.83 52.34
C LYS A 137 1.51 -1.35 51.66
N GLU A 138 1.45 -1.36 50.33
CA GLU A 138 2.49 -0.90 49.38
C GLU A 138 1.86 0.06 48.39
N TRP A 139 2.69 0.80 47.67
CA TRP A 139 2.23 1.63 46.56
C TRP A 139 1.84 0.74 45.37
N VAL A 140 0.64 0.93 44.87
CA VAL A 140 0.09 0.19 43.73
C VAL A 140 -0.26 1.18 42.63
N PHE A 141 0.18 0.89 41.43
CA PHE A 141 -0.22 1.62 40.25
C PHE A 141 -1.75 1.62 40.13
N ALA A 142 -2.33 2.78 39.91
CA ALA A 142 -3.76 2.96 39.84
C ALA A 142 -4.24 3.35 38.45
N ASP A 143 -3.52 4.26 37.78
CA ASP A 143 -3.88 4.78 36.46
C ASP A 143 -2.72 5.54 35.85
N SER A 144 -2.84 5.92 34.55
CA SER A 144 -1.95 6.85 33.87
C SER A 144 -2.74 7.76 32.94
N SER A 145 -2.23 8.93 32.69
CA SER A 145 -2.74 9.85 31.68
C SER A 145 -1.60 10.42 30.86
N ASP A 146 -1.92 10.78 29.64
CA ASP A 146 -1.04 11.59 28.80
C ASP A 146 -0.81 12.96 29.43
N TYR A 147 0.42 13.45 29.36
CA TYR A 147 0.78 14.73 29.93
C TYR A 147 1.51 15.58 28.90
N ASN A 148 1.14 16.87 28.78
CA ASN A 148 1.78 17.87 27.94
C ASN A 148 2.03 17.37 26.49
N GLU A 149 0.97 16.98 25.79
CA GLU A 149 1.02 16.41 24.45
C GLU A 149 1.73 17.32 23.42
N ASP A 150 1.75 18.63 23.65
CA ASP A 150 2.45 19.60 22.80
C ASP A 150 3.97 19.37 22.74
N THR A 151 4.53 18.59 23.67
CA THR A 151 5.98 18.26 23.71
C THR A 151 6.29 16.90 23.09
N TRP A 152 5.28 16.20 22.63
CA TRP A 152 5.47 14.87 22.09
C TRP A 152 6.19 14.90 20.74
N GLU A 153 7.16 14.04 20.61
CA GLU A 153 7.85 13.82 19.35
C GLU A 153 7.78 12.37 18.97
N VAL A 154 7.54 12.13 17.68
CA VAL A 154 7.56 10.80 17.08
C VAL A 154 8.47 10.86 15.86
N LYS A 155 9.49 10.01 15.82
CA LYS A 155 10.51 10.03 14.76
C LYS A 155 10.74 8.64 14.18
N PRO A 156 10.76 8.47 12.84
CA PRO A 156 11.23 7.24 12.25
C PRO A 156 12.75 7.09 12.50
N THR A 157 13.19 5.93 12.97
CA THR A 157 14.61 5.65 13.26
C THR A 157 15.31 4.92 12.13
N THR A 158 14.55 4.31 11.24
CA THR A 158 15.07 3.52 10.13
C THR A 158 14.41 3.96 8.82
N ALA A 159 15.25 4.11 7.78
CA ALA A 159 14.76 4.40 6.44
C ALA A 159 13.95 3.21 5.89
N PRO A 160 12.73 3.43 5.41
CA PRO A 160 11.93 2.38 4.80
C PRO A 160 12.55 1.94 3.47
N SER A 161 12.47 0.65 3.16
CA SER A 161 12.90 0.11 1.87
C SER A 161 11.80 0.24 0.82
N ALA A 162 12.13 0.62 -0.41
CA ALA A 162 11.18 0.62 -1.51
C ALA A 162 10.57 -0.77 -1.74
N SER A 163 11.33 -1.84 -1.49
CA SER A 163 10.87 -3.22 -1.63
C SER A 163 9.67 -3.55 -0.74
N ASP A 164 9.63 -3.01 0.48
CA ASP A 164 8.56 -3.26 1.46
C ASP A 164 7.24 -2.59 1.02
N TYR A 165 7.33 -1.55 0.19
CA TYR A 165 6.19 -0.77 -0.31
C TYR A 165 5.73 -1.17 -1.72
N THR A 166 6.31 -2.20 -2.34
CA THR A 166 6.02 -2.59 -3.72
C THR A 166 4.53 -2.82 -3.97
N GLU A 167 3.87 -3.61 -3.14
CA GLU A 167 2.44 -3.91 -3.32
C GLU A 167 1.56 -2.71 -2.99
N ASN A 168 1.95 -1.89 -2.01
CA ASN A 168 1.25 -0.65 -1.68
C ASN A 168 1.31 0.32 -2.88
N CYS A 169 2.50 0.55 -3.45
CA CYS A 169 2.70 1.40 -4.62
C CYS A 169 1.92 0.90 -5.85
N LYS A 170 1.93 -0.40 -6.13
CA LYS A 170 1.13 -0.98 -7.22
C LYS A 170 -0.37 -0.72 -7.03
N SER A 171 -0.85 -0.79 -5.80
CA SER A 171 -2.27 -0.59 -5.49
C SER A 171 -2.75 0.84 -5.76
N GLN A 172 -1.85 1.82 -5.77
CA GLN A 172 -2.14 3.23 -6.05
C GLN A 172 -2.27 3.52 -7.55
N LEU A 173 -1.78 2.62 -8.39
CA LEU A 173 -1.89 2.77 -9.84
C LEU A 173 -3.24 2.25 -10.34
N LEU A 174 -3.63 2.71 -11.51
CA LEU A 174 -4.84 2.23 -12.16
C LEU A 174 -4.77 0.70 -12.31
N LYS A 175 -5.74 -0.02 -11.75
CA LYS A 175 -5.87 -1.49 -11.85
C LYS A 175 -5.96 -2.01 -13.29
N THR A 176 -5.97 -1.10 -14.25
CA THR A 176 -6.19 -1.32 -15.68
C THR A 176 -4.92 -1.58 -16.45
N ILE A 177 -3.75 -1.34 -15.84
CA ILE A 177 -2.47 -1.59 -16.47
C ILE A 177 -1.81 -2.76 -15.72
N LYS A 178 -1.69 -3.90 -16.39
CA LYS A 178 -0.87 -4.98 -15.90
C LYS A 178 0.59 -4.68 -16.27
N TYR A 179 1.40 -4.44 -15.28
CA TYR A 179 2.83 -4.28 -15.47
C TYR A 179 3.49 -5.67 -15.52
N ASP A 180 4.29 -5.91 -16.56
CA ASP A 180 5.13 -7.11 -16.69
C ASP A 180 6.36 -7.00 -15.79
N LYS A 181 6.83 -5.76 -15.58
CA LYS A 181 7.90 -5.39 -14.65
C LYS A 181 7.45 -4.25 -13.77
N PHE A 182 7.69 -4.38 -12.47
CA PHE A 182 7.47 -3.34 -11.46
C PHE A 182 8.49 -3.58 -10.35
N GLU A 183 9.66 -2.95 -10.46
CA GLU A 183 10.81 -3.22 -9.61
C GLU A 183 11.35 -1.93 -8.99
N PRO A 184 11.73 -1.93 -7.70
CA PRO A 184 12.30 -0.76 -7.06
C PRO A 184 13.65 -0.38 -7.69
N VAL A 185 13.92 0.91 -7.74
CA VAL A 185 15.20 1.49 -8.18
C VAL A 185 15.87 2.13 -6.97
N ASP A 186 16.52 1.31 -6.15
CA ASP A 186 17.08 1.75 -4.86
C ASP A 186 18.06 2.91 -4.99
N SER A 187 18.84 2.97 -6.08
CA SER A 187 19.78 4.08 -6.35
C SER A 187 19.11 5.44 -6.57
N LYS A 188 17.80 5.47 -6.79
CA LYS A 188 17.00 6.69 -6.99
C LYS A 188 15.98 6.92 -5.86
N THR A 189 15.80 5.94 -5.00
CA THR A 189 14.98 6.07 -3.81
C THR A 189 15.66 7.00 -2.82
N THR A 190 14.91 7.94 -2.28
CA THR A 190 15.39 8.88 -1.28
C THR A 190 14.50 8.87 -0.05
N VAL A 191 15.11 8.90 1.12
CA VAL A 191 14.42 8.99 2.41
C VAL A 191 15.11 10.07 3.25
N ASP A 192 14.33 11.01 3.72
CA ASP A 192 14.75 12.03 4.67
C ASP A 192 13.99 11.81 5.98
N LEU A 193 14.69 11.28 6.98
CA LEU A 193 14.11 10.96 8.29
C LEU A 193 13.78 12.22 9.10
N GLU A 194 14.55 13.30 8.92
CA GLU A 194 14.32 14.58 9.62
C GLU A 194 13.12 15.32 9.03
N ALA A 195 13.06 15.40 7.70
CA ALA A 195 11.92 15.98 6.99
C ALA A 195 10.70 15.04 6.98
N LYS A 196 10.87 13.78 7.44
CA LYS A 196 9.83 12.76 7.45
C LYS A 196 9.20 12.50 6.08
N THR A 197 10.03 12.49 5.03
CA THR A 197 9.59 12.28 3.65
C THR A 197 10.35 11.15 2.98
N ALA A 198 9.66 10.41 2.11
CA ALA A 198 10.29 9.38 1.29
C ALA A 198 9.78 9.45 -0.16
N THR A 199 10.68 9.19 -1.11
CA THR A 199 10.35 9.02 -2.52
C THR A 199 10.87 7.67 -2.97
N PHE A 200 9.94 6.76 -3.27
CA PHE A 200 10.26 5.45 -3.84
C PHE A 200 10.14 5.51 -5.35
N VAL A 201 11.16 5.04 -6.04
CA VAL A 201 11.21 5.02 -7.51
C VAL A 201 11.11 3.58 -7.99
N TYR A 202 10.19 3.33 -8.94
CA TYR A 202 10.01 2.00 -9.54
C TYR A 202 10.21 2.06 -11.04
N SER A 203 11.01 1.13 -11.56
CA SER A 203 11.10 0.84 -13.00
C SER A 203 9.91 0.01 -13.40
N VAL A 204 9.23 0.42 -14.45
CA VAL A 204 8.01 -0.23 -14.94
C VAL A 204 8.11 -0.59 -16.40
N GLU A 205 7.57 -1.76 -16.75
CA GLU A 205 7.36 -2.18 -18.13
C GLU A 205 6.00 -2.84 -18.27
N SER A 206 5.32 -2.59 -19.38
CA SER A 206 4.11 -3.30 -19.80
C SER A 206 4.07 -3.35 -21.32
N LYS A 207 3.75 -4.52 -21.87
CA LYS A 207 3.65 -4.71 -23.31
C LYS A 207 2.37 -5.48 -23.62
N THR A 208 1.58 -4.91 -24.53
CA THR A 208 0.43 -5.56 -25.16
C THR A 208 0.55 -5.38 -26.67
N ASP A 209 -0.36 -5.98 -27.42
CA ASP A 209 -0.39 -5.87 -28.90
C ASP A 209 -0.67 -4.46 -29.39
N ILE A 210 -1.19 -3.60 -28.52
CA ILE A 210 -1.62 -2.24 -28.87
C ILE A 210 -0.90 -1.14 -28.09
N ARG A 211 -0.10 -1.51 -27.06
CA ARG A 211 0.53 -0.53 -26.18
C ARG A 211 1.84 -1.04 -25.60
N LYS A 212 2.83 -0.18 -25.53
CA LYS A 212 4.08 -0.39 -24.80
C LYS A 212 4.28 0.73 -23.78
N ILE A 213 4.54 0.37 -22.55
CA ILE A 213 4.91 1.28 -21.45
C ILE A 213 6.31 0.90 -20.97
N SER A 214 7.16 1.88 -20.70
CA SER A 214 8.46 1.70 -20.07
C SER A 214 8.88 2.99 -19.36
N GLY A 215 9.74 2.87 -18.37
CA GLY A 215 10.31 4.02 -17.64
C GLY A 215 10.14 3.91 -16.14
N GLU A 216 9.98 5.03 -15.46
CA GLU A 216 9.96 5.07 -14.00
C GLU A 216 8.75 5.84 -13.47
N ILE A 217 8.31 5.45 -12.28
CA ILE A 217 7.24 6.11 -11.53
C ILE A 217 7.76 6.42 -10.13
N ASN A 218 7.54 7.66 -9.68
CA ASN A 218 7.92 8.12 -8.35
C ASN A 218 6.70 8.10 -7.44
N PHE A 219 6.83 7.52 -6.24
CA PHE A 219 5.79 7.49 -5.21
C PHE A 219 6.27 8.27 -4.00
N TYR A 220 5.46 9.20 -3.53
CA TYR A 220 5.79 10.10 -2.44
C TYR A 220 5.03 9.68 -1.18
N TYR A 221 5.78 9.56 -0.09
CA TYR A 221 5.29 9.21 1.23
C TYR A 221 5.70 10.28 2.25
N GLU A 222 4.87 10.44 3.25
CA GLU A 222 5.19 11.22 4.45
C GLU A 222 4.96 10.35 5.68
N PHE A 223 5.81 10.52 6.68
CA PHE A 223 5.63 9.84 7.95
C PHE A 223 4.49 10.51 8.74
N ASN A 224 3.57 9.73 9.24
CA ASN A 224 2.44 10.19 10.05
C ASN A 224 2.78 9.97 11.52
N ASP A 225 2.95 11.04 12.28
CA ASP A 225 3.34 11.00 13.68
C ASP A 225 2.29 10.36 14.59
N GLU A 226 1.00 10.52 14.27
CA GLU A 226 -0.09 9.91 15.06
C GLU A 226 -0.11 8.39 14.94
N LYS A 227 0.21 7.88 13.76
CA LYS A 227 0.16 6.45 13.45
C LYS A 227 1.51 5.74 13.59
N GLY A 228 2.62 6.49 13.58
CA GLY A 228 3.97 5.94 13.56
C GLY A 228 4.30 5.19 12.25
N GLU A 229 3.71 5.59 11.13
CA GLU A 229 3.86 4.88 9.85
C GLU A 229 4.04 5.82 8.66
N TRP A 230 4.67 5.31 7.60
CA TRP A 230 4.79 6.02 6.33
C TRP A 230 3.49 5.91 5.51
N VAL A 231 2.90 7.06 5.18
CA VAL A 231 1.61 7.16 4.48
C VAL A 231 1.81 7.67 3.06
N TYR A 232 1.23 6.98 2.09
CA TYR A 232 1.21 7.41 0.70
C TYR A 232 0.52 8.77 0.52
N LYS A 233 1.11 9.64 -0.29
CA LYS A 233 0.56 10.97 -0.64
C LYS A 233 0.14 11.06 -2.10
N LYS A 234 1.06 10.76 -3.02
CA LYS A 234 0.85 10.87 -4.47
C LYS A 234 1.87 10.04 -5.24
N PHE A 235 1.65 9.90 -6.52
CA PHE A 235 2.70 9.47 -7.45
C PHE A 235 2.87 10.47 -8.59
N SER A 236 3.98 10.38 -9.30
CA SER A 236 4.22 11.08 -10.56
C SER A 236 5.00 10.18 -11.52
N TYR A 237 4.78 10.38 -12.81
CA TYR A 237 5.62 9.77 -13.84
C TYR A 237 6.93 10.54 -13.96
N ALA A 238 8.05 9.82 -13.99
CA ALA A 238 9.35 10.42 -14.24
C ALA A 238 9.50 10.80 -15.73
N ASP A 239 10.49 11.64 -16.06
CA ASP A 239 10.78 12.02 -17.45
C ASP A 239 11.11 10.83 -18.35
N SER A 240 11.62 9.75 -17.77
CA SER A 240 11.89 8.47 -18.45
C SER A 240 10.64 7.68 -18.78
N TYR A 241 9.47 8.03 -18.19
CA TYR A 241 8.22 7.32 -18.45
C TYR A 241 7.74 7.60 -19.87
N ASN A 242 7.49 6.52 -20.61
CA ASN A 242 7.09 6.58 -22.01
C ASN A 242 5.96 5.58 -22.25
N LYS A 243 4.88 6.07 -22.82
CA LYS A 243 3.75 5.28 -23.26
C LYS A 243 3.57 5.46 -24.76
N LYS A 244 3.65 4.35 -25.52
CA LYS A 244 3.45 4.33 -26.96
C LYS A 244 2.30 3.40 -27.30
N TYR A 245 1.47 3.83 -28.24
CA TYR A 245 0.42 3.02 -28.79
C TYR A 245 0.85 2.47 -30.16
N ASP A 246 0.59 1.19 -30.40
CA ASP A 246 0.77 0.51 -31.69
C ASP A 246 -0.59 0.32 -32.34
N LEU A 247 -1.13 1.42 -32.86
CA LEU A 247 -2.47 1.47 -33.45
C LEU A 247 -2.44 1.78 -34.94
N MET A 248 -1.26 1.80 -35.59
CA MET A 248 -1.11 1.99 -37.03
C MET A 248 -1.54 0.72 -37.78
N LYS A 249 -2.83 0.49 -37.82
CA LYS A 249 -3.45 -0.75 -38.32
C LYS A 249 -4.71 -0.44 -39.11
N THR A 250 -5.18 -1.41 -39.83
CA THR A 250 -6.51 -1.41 -40.44
C THR A 250 -7.43 -2.27 -39.60
N TRP A 251 -8.56 -1.73 -39.26
CA TRP A 251 -9.61 -2.36 -38.49
C TRP A 251 -10.82 -2.58 -39.42
N THR A 252 -11.37 -3.79 -39.44
CA THR A 252 -12.57 -4.10 -40.18
C THR A 252 -13.61 -4.70 -39.26
N GLY A 253 -14.86 -4.41 -39.52
CA GLY A 253 -15.95 -4.93 -38.71
C GLY A 253 -17.27 -4.84 -39.45
N SER A 254 -18.26 -5.51 -38.91
CA SER A 254 -19.62 -5.40 -39.36
C SER A 254 -20.52 -5.03 -38.19
N SER A 255 -21.56 -4.29 -38.46
CA SER A 255 -22.54 -3.88 -37.47
C SER A 255 -23.94 -3.96 -38.10
N LYS A 256 -24.90 -4.42 -37.31
CA LYS A 256 -26.31 -4.25 -37.66
C LYS A 256 -26.74 -2.85 -37.20
N PRO A 257 -27.25 -2.00 -38.10
CA PRO A 257 -27.75 -0.70 -37.70
C PRO A 257 -28.92 -0.89 -36.73
N TYR A 258 -28.74 -0.36 -35.50
CA TYR A 258 -29.86 -0.27 -34.56
C TYR A 258 -30.66 0.99 -34.91
N LEU A 259 -31.42 0.95 -35.97
CA LEU A 259 -32.35 2.00 -36.32
C LEU A 259 -33.73 1.62 -35.82
N SER A 260 -34.23 2.46 -34.93
CA SER A 260 -35.64 2.52 -34.61
C SER A 260 -36.49 2.54 -35.89
N GLU A 261 -37.45 1.67 -36.00
CA GLU A 261 -38.60 1.64 -36.90
C GLU A 261 -38.50 0.89 -38.25
N LYS A 262 -37.34 0.47 -38.73
CA LYS A 262 -37.27 -0.52 -39.82
C LYS A 262 -36.14 -1.48 -39.54
N ASP A 263 -36.47 -2.70 -39.11
CA ASP A 263 -35.54 -3.83 -39.08
C ASP A 263 -35.06 -4.10 -40.51
N THR A 264 -34.00 -3.43 -40.92
CA THR A 264 -33.23 -3.87 -42.07
C THR A 264 -32.20 -4.85 -41.53
N ASP A 265 -32.35 -6.13 -41.84
CA ASP A 265 -31.40 -7.19 -41.50
C ASP A 265 -30.03 -7.05 -42.24
N GLU A 266 -29.80 -5.94 -42.91
CA GLU A 266 -28.58 -5.72 -43.69
C GLU A 266 -27.44 -5.38 -42.71
N GLU A 267 -26.45 -6.26 -42.73
CA GLU A 267 -25.18 -6.08 -42.05
C GLU A 267 -24.34 -5.04 -42.78
N VAL A 268 -23.99 -3.94 -42.11
CA VAL A 268 -23.16 -2.90 -42.68
C VAL A 268 -21.72 -3.09 -42.25
N THR A 269 -20.81 -3.13 -43.22
CA THR A 269 -19.39 -3.28 -42.98
C THR A 269 -18.72 -1.91 -42.81
N PHE A 270 -17.75 -1.83 -41.95
CA PHE A 270 -16.86 -0.67 -41.85
C PHE A 270 -15.39 -1.08 -41.97
N LYS A 271 -14.58 -0.18 -42.47
CA LYS A 271 -13.12 -0.27 -42.46
C LYS A 271 -12.60 1.04 -41.88
N PHE A 272 -11.80 0.97 -40.80
CA PHE A 272 -11.08 2.10 -40.25
C PHE A 272 -9.58 1.89 -40.42
N GLU A 273 -8.92 2.81 -41.12
CA GLU A 273 -7.50 2.75 -41.41
C GLU A 273 -6.81 3.92 -40.68
N THR A 274 -5.97 3.60 -39.69
CA THR A 274 -5.20 4.61 -38.95
C THR A 274 -4.10 5.19 -39.85
N THR A 275 -4.11 6.50 -40.04
CA THR A 275 -3.12 7.23 -40.86
C THR A 275 -2.06 7.92 -40.00
N LYS A 276 -2.38 8.28 -38.75
CA LYS A 276 -1.47 8.88 -37.82
C LYS A 276 -1.85 8.50 -36.38
N CYS A 277 -0.84 8.16 -35.56
CA CYS A 277 -1.01 7.86 -34.17
C CYS A 277 0.15 8.47 -33.39
N GLU A 278 -0.14 9.45 -32.53
CA GLU A 278 0.83 10.07 -31.63
C GLU A 278 0.36 9.82 -30.20
N GLY A 279 0.97 8.84 -29.55
CA GLY A 279 0.78 8.61 -28.14
C GLY A 279 1.84 9.36 -27.36
N LYS A 280 1.46 10.34 -26.58
CA LYS A 280 2.38 11.00 -25.66
C LYS A 280 1.66 11.25 -24.35
N SER A 281 2.25 10.80 -23.31
CA SER A 281 2.33 11.49 -22.04
C SER A 281 1.98 10.66 -20.81
N ASP A 282 2.55 11.11 -19.77
CA ASP A 282 2.21 11.02 -18.37
C ASP A 282 0.71 11.00 -18.04
N LYS A 283 -0.17 11.54 -18.91
CA LYS A 283 -1.62 11.66 -18.70
C LYS A 283 -2.48 10.59 -19.40
N GLY A 284 -1.87 9.68 -20.14
CA GLY A 284 -2.64 8.62 -20.81
C GLY A 284 -3.42 9.05 -22.04
N GLU A 285 -3.17 10.23 -22.55
CA GLU A 285 -3.84 10.80 -23.71
C GLU A 285 -2.91 10.79 -24.93
N GLY A 286 -3.45 10.44 -26.06
CA GLY A 286 -2.80 10.50 -27.36
C GLY A 286 -3.73 11.08 -28.40
N SER A 287 -3.18 11.41 -29.59
CA SER A 287 -3.97 11.81 -30.76
C SER A 287 -3.93 10.73 -31.83
N ILE A 288 -5.03 10.60 -32.55
CA ILE A 288 -5.18 9.64 -33.64
C ILE A 288 -5.90 10.26 -34.81
N GLN A 289 -5.50 9.87 -36.02
CA GLN A 289 -6.17 10.23 -37.27
C GLN A 289 -6.35 8.96 -38.08
N GLY A 290 -7.41 8.90 -38.85
CA GLY A 290 -7.67 7.77 -39.73
C GLY A 290 -8.79 8.04 -40.70
N VAL A 291 -8.99 7.10 -41.61
CA VAL A 291 -10.05 7.09 -42.59
C VAL A 291 -11.05 6.00 -42.24
N LEU A 292 -12.28 6.40 -41.97
CA LEU A 292 -13.40 5.47 -41.84
C LEU A 292 -14.06 5.32 -43.19
N THR A 293 -14.11 4.10 -43.70
CA THR A 293 -14.93 3.73 -44.86
C THR A 293 -16.19 3.03 -44.35
N TYR A 294 -17.33 3.60 -44.65
CA TYR A 294 -18.65 3.13 -44.23
C TYR A 294 -19.63 3.30 -45.39
N ASN A 295 -20.34 2.26 -45.79
CA ASN A 295 -21.18 2.27 -46.97
C ASN A 295 -20.48 2.80 -48.24
N ASP A 296 -19.23 2.40 -48.48
CA ASP A 296 -18.37 2.85 -49.58
C ASP A 296 -18.00 4.34 -49.56
N GLU A 297 -18.48 5.10 -48.57
CA GLU A 297 -18.09 6.50 -48.34
C GLU A 297 -16.90 6.58 -47.41
N LYS A 298 -16.00 7.53 -47.70
CA LYS A 298 -14.78 7.75 -46.93
C LYS A 298 -14.88 9.04 -46.10
N HIS A 299 -14.57 8.91 -44.83
CA HIS A 299 -14.60 10.01 -43.88
C HIS A 299 -13.24 10.14 -43.15
N ASP A 300 -12.62 11.29 -43.28
CA ASP A 300 -11.39 11.60 -42.52
C ASP A 300 -11.77 11.94 -41.08
N LEU A 301 -11.22 11.18 -40.13
CA LEU A 301 -11.50 11.35 -38.72
C LEU A 301 -10.26 11.74 -37.94
N THR A 302 -10.46 12.59 -36.95
CA THR A 302 -9.43 12.98 -35.97
C THR A 302 -9.96 12.83 -34.56
N GLY A 303 -9.11 12.46 -33.61
CA GLY A 303 -9.57 12.27 -32.26
C GLY A 303 -8.49 11.97 -31.26
N THR A 304 -8.91 11.40 -30.14
CA THR A 304 -8.09 11.16 -28.98
C THR A 304 -7.99 9.66 -28.66
N ILE A 305 -6.91 9.30 -27.99
CA ILE A 305 -6.65 7.98 -27.42
C ILE A 305 -6.65 8.13 -25.93
N SER A 306 -7.39 7.31 -25.20
CA SER A 306 -7.36 7.25 -23.74
C SER A 306 -7.35 5.81 -23.23
N ASP A 307 -6.69 5.61 -22.07
CA ASP A 307 -6.82 4.35 -21.34
C ASP A 307 -8.04 4.44 -20.41
N THR A 308 -8.90 3.45 -20.46
CA THR A 308 -10.06 3.36 -19.59
C THR A 308 -9.92 2.30 -18.51
N SER A 309 -10.82 2.31 -17.55
CA SER A 309 -10.77 1.51 -16.32
C SER A 309 -10.76 -0.02 -16.49
N ASN A 310 -10.92 -0.57 -17.69
CA ASN A 310 -11.04 -2.02 -17.94
C ASN A 310 -9.91 -2.58 -18.80
N ASN A 311 -8.71 -2.01 -18.74
CA ASN A 311 -7.58 -2.37 -19.62
C ASN A 311 -7.88 -2.19 -21.11
N LEU A 312 -8.78 -1.26 -21.39
CA LEU A 312 -9.20 -0.91 -22.74
C LEU A 312 -8.49 0.37 -23.19
N VAL A 313 -8.06 0.41 -24.42
CA VAL A 313 -7.72 1.64 -25.12
C VAL A 313 -8.97 2.11 -25.84
N THR A 314 -9.39 3.33 -25.55
CA THR A 314 -10.56 3.94 -26.16
C THR A 314 -10.11 4.99 -27.17
N LEU A 315 -10.60 4.87 -28.38
CA LEU A 315 -10.47 5.87 -29.43
C LEU A 315 -11.79 6.61 -29.55
N VAL A 316 -11.75 7.93 -29.57
CA VAL A 316 -12.94 8.77 -29.84
C VAL A 316 -12.54 9.74 -30.95
N LEU A 317 -13.13 9.56 -32.12
CA LEU A 317 -12.80 10.32 -33.30
C LEU A 317 -14.05 11.01 -33.88
N TYR A 318 -13.83 12.12 -34.53
CA TYR A 318 -14.85 12.92 -35.16
C TYR A 318 -14.39 13.32 -36.59
N ASP A 319 -15.33 13.52 -37.48
CA ASP A 319 -15.08 14.21 -38.74
C ASP A 319 -14.93 15.71 -38.51
N LYS A 320 -14.50 16.45 -39.56
CA LYS A 320 -14.24 17.87 -39.46
C LYS A 320 -15.44 18.71 -39.01
N ASP A 321 -16.65 18.26 -39.33
CA ASP A 321 -17.90 18.97 -39.06
C ASP A 321 -18.59 18.45 -37.80
N GLU A 322 -17.96 17.52 -37.09
CA GLU A 322 -18.48 16.83 -35.90
C GLU A 322 -19.85 16.14 -36.11
N LYS A 323 -20.15 15.75 -37.36
CA LYS A 323 -21.37 15.02 -37.71
C LYS A 323 -21.23 13.51 -37.56
N ILE A 324 -19.99 13.02 -37.61
CA ILE A 324 -19.67 11.63 -37.43
C ILE A 324 -18.83 11.48 -36.18
N LYS A 325 -19.30 10.59 -35.30
CA LYS A 325 -18.55 10.16 -34.13
C LYS A 325 -18.24 8.67 -34.26
N PHE A 326 -16.97 8.32 -34.22
CA PHE A 326 -16.49 6.97 -34.20
C PHE A 326 -15.83 6.67 -32.86
N VAL A 327 -16.32 5.68 -32.13
CA VAL A 327 -15.76 5.24 -30.86
C VAL A 327 -15.31 3.81 -31.01
N MET A 328 -14.06 3.51 -30.70
CA MET A 328 -13.54 2.16 -30.69
C MET A 328 -12.92 1.83 -29.33
N TYR A 329 -13.30 0.69 -28.80
CA TYR A 329 -12.75 0.11 -27.59
C TYR A 329 -11.87 -1.09 -27.99
N ILE A 330 -10.58 -1.01 -27.66
CA ILE A 330 -9.59 -2.03 -28.02
C ILE A 330 -9.10 -2.69 -26.74
N LYS A 331 -9.30 -4.00 -26.63
CA LYS A 331 -8.79 -4.80 -25.51
C LYS A 331 -7.28 -5.08 -25.67
N SER A 332 -6.64 -5.52 -24.61
CA SER A 332 -5.21 -5.85 -24.58
C SER A 332 -4.80 -6.96 -25.54
N ASP A 333 -5.72 -7.84 -25.91
CA ASP A 333 -5.54 -8.91 -26.90
C ASP A 333 -5.77 -8.45 -28.36
N GLY A 334 -6.05 -7.17 -28.56
CA GLY A 334 -6.31 -6.59 -29.87
C GLY A 334 -7.76 -6.75 -30.36
N SER A 335 -8.62 -7.45 -29.63
CA SER A 335 -10.04 -7.51 -29.97
C SER A 335 -10.72 -6.16 -29.77
N THR A 336 -11.68 -5.83 -30.62
CA THR A 336 -12.30 -4.50 -30.67
C THR A 336 -13.81 -4.53 -30.60
N LEU A 337 -14.36 -3.46 -30.04
CA LEU A 337 -15.76 -3.10 -30.15
C LEU A 337 -15.82 -1.67 -30.70
N ALA A 338 -16.59 -1.40 -31.73
CA ALA A 338 -16.69 -0.08 -32.30
C ALA A 338 -18.15 0.37 -32.43
N ASP A 339 -18.36 1.66 -32.21
CA ASP A 339 -19.63 2.36 -32.40
C ASP A 339 -19.45 3.50 -33.40
N VAL A 340 -20.36 3.61 -34.38
CA VAL A 340 -20.37 4.67 -35.38
C VAL A 340 -21.70 5.42 -35.27
N ASP A 341 -21.66 6.70 -34.98
CA ASP A 341 -22.79 7.61 -35.02
C ASP A 341 -22.63 8.58 -36.22
N LEU A 342 -23.43 8.41 -37.21
CA LEU A 342 -23.39 9.20 -38.47
C LEU A 342 -24.20 10.50 -38.39
N ASN A 343 -24.95 10.73 -37.35
CA ASN A 343 -25.74 11.92 -37.13
C ASN A 343 -25.45 12.55 -35.77
N TYR A 344 -24.17 12.48 -35.40
CA TYR A 344 -23.76 13.00 -34.11
C TYR A 344 -24.08 14.51 -33.99
N ASN A 345 -24.75 14.85 -32.90
CA ASN A 345 -25.02 16.22 -32.54
C ASN A 345 -24.53 16.44 -31.11
N PRO A 346 -23.46 17.21 -30.86
CA PRO A 346 -22.92 17.42 -29.53
C PRO A 346 -23.91 18.08 -28.56
N ASN A 347 -24.96 18.71 -29.09
CA ASN A 347 -26.00 19.38 -28.29
C ASN A 347 -27.27 18.55 -28.12
N ALA A 348 -27.35 17.37 -28.73
CA ALA A 348 -28.48 16.45 -28.61
C ALA A 348 -28.11 15.22 -27.79
N VAL A 349 -28.96 14.81 -26.87
CA VAL A 349 -28.89 13.49 -26.22
C VAL A 349 -29.41 12.48 -27.24
N SER A 350 -28.55 11.98 -28.11
CA SER A 350 -28.92 10.98 -29.12
C SER A 350 -28.39 9.61 -28.68
N TYR A 351 -29.26 8.61 -28.64
CA TYR A 351 -28.97 7.22 -28.34
C TYR A 351 -28.99 6.35 -29.61
N THR A 352 -28.16 6.66 -30.57
CA THR A 352 -27.96 5.76 -31.72
C THR A 352 -26.67 4.98 -31.54
N HIS A 353 -26.77 3.75 -31.05
CA HIS A 353 -25.63 2.85 -30.86
C HIS A 353 -25.64 1.78 -31.92
N LEU A 354 -24.61 1.73 -32.75
CA LEU A 354 -24.26 0.58 -33.59
C LEU A 354 -23.28 -0.29 -32.78
N ARG A 355 -23.69 -1.52 -32.43
CA ARG A 355 -22.79 -2.51 -31.83
C ARG A 355 -22.13 -3.35 -32.93
N ALA A 356 -20.82 -3.20 -33.05
CA ALA A 356 -20.03 -4.13 -33.86
C ALA A 356 -19.73 -5.41 -33.06
N HIS A 357 -19.91 -6.54 -33.67
CA HIS A 357 -19.44 -7.82 -33.15
C HIS A 357 -17.91 -7.93 -33.32
N GLU A 358 -17.29 -8.65 -32.41
CA GLU A 358 -15.86 -8.89 -32.28
C GLU A 358 -15.17 -9.12 -33.63
N THR A 359 -14.23 -8.24 -33.97
CA THR A 359 -13.38 -8.39 -35.17
C THR A 359 -12.05 -9.00 -34.79
N ARG A 360 -11.66 -10.08 -35.46
CA ARG A 360 -10.31 -10.64 -35.34
C ARG A 360 -9.38 -9.99 -36.37
N HIS A 361 -8.16 -9.84 -35.97
CA HIS A 361 -7.04 -9.48 -36.83
C HIS A 361 -6.59 -10.71 -37.63
N ASP A 362 -6.47 -10.58 -38.93
CA ASP A 362 -5.60 -11.41 -39.76
C ASP A 362 -4.27 -10.71 -40.03
#